data_7b58102b64894ca15c9847f1847f090e
#
_entry.id   7b58102b64894ca15c9847f1847f090e
#
_cell.length_a   1.000
_cell.length_b   1.000
_cell.length_c   1.000
_cell.angle_alpha   90.00
_cell.angle_beta   90.00
_cell.angle_gamma   90.00
#
_symmetry.space_group_name_H-M   'P 1'
#
loop_
_entity.id
_entity.type
_entity.pdbx_description
1 polymer ?
#
loop_
_entity_poly.entity_id
_entity_poly.type
_entity_poly.pdbx_seq_one_letter_code
_entity_poly.pdbx_strand_id
1 'polypeptide(L)'
;TLSSNPKNVIFYQRSDKKYFKNPVIELKKKKQITKIAEGIFQYQGEFLKIFRATNKYFFDLAINKYKAIDQENPVLWPLDLYNKINYFSDFPQQILMISGLKKNYKNYKFFSRKYGGKKKFKNIKLSNHFRNSEYGLQSAVCDNCYYALQNLKFYKNTIYTTYNKVFRDEKSNFDNLDRLISFSVRDIMFVGDKKFVLKIRDELIKSIKKFFSISKLNCTI
;
A
#
# COMPACT_ATOMS: atom_id res chain seq x y z
N THR A 1 -4.32 17.12 8.45
CA THR A 1 -3.18 17.91 8.95
C THR A 1 -2.71 17.30 10.25
N LEU A 2 -1.70 16.42 10.19
CA LEU A 2 -0.95 16.04 11.36
C LEU A 2 -0.25 17.32 11.85
N SER A 3 -0.70 17.85 12.97
CA SER A 3 0.02 18.91 13.67
C SER A 3 1.37 18.32 14.07
N SER A 4 2.42 18.66 13.33
CA SER A 4 3.78 18.27 13.68
C SER A 4 4.14 18.99 14.97
N ASN A 5 4.06 18.27 16.10
CA ASN A 5 4.62 18.77 17.33
C ASN A 5 6.15 18.81 17.14
N PRO A 6 6.80 19.98 17.05
CA PRO A 6 8.22 20.10 16.73
C PRO A 6 9.13 19.36 17.72
N LYS A 7 8.64 19.00 18.90
CA LYS A 7 9.40 18.23 19.90
C LYS A 7 9.69 16.77 19.51
N ASN A 8 9.02 16.22 18.49
CA ASN A 8 9.17 14.82 18.07
C ASN A 8 9.92 14.66 16.75
N VAL A 9 10.44 15.74 16.18
CA VAL A 9 11.23 15.68 14.93
C VAL A 9 12.63 15.14 15.24
N ILE A 10 12.94 13.96 14.74
CA ILE A 10 14.25 13.31 14.92
C ILE A 10 15.21 13.52 13.74
N PHE A 11 14.69 14.01 12.63
CA PHE A 11 15.48 14.35 11.45
C PHE A 11 14.72 15.34 10.57
N TYR A 12 15.42 16.34 10.08
CA TYR A 12 14.91 17.29 9.11
C TYR A 12 15.95 17.53 8.02
N GLN A 13 15.51 17.47 6.76
CA GLN A 13 16.34 17.82 5.61
C GLN A 13 15.58 18.72 4.68
N ARG A 14 16.20 19.82 4.30
CA ARG A 14 15.71 20.75 3.29
C ARG A 14 16.62 20.71 2.07
N SER A 15 16.04 20.58 0.89
CA SER A 15 16.74 20.77 -0.37
C SER A 15 16.79 22.25 -0.72
N ASP A 16 17.93 22.73 -1.21
CA ASP A 16 18.07 24.11 -1.71
C ASP A 16 17.34 24.33 -3.04
N LYS A 17 16.85 23.24 -3.65
CA LYS A 17 16.09 23.31 -4.91
C LYS A 17 14.68 23.82 -4.64
N LYS A 18 14.37 25.01 -5.18
CA LYS A 18 13.00 25.52 -5.19
C LYS A 18 12.21 24.85 -6.31
N TYR A 19 11.17 24.10 -5.94
CA TYR A 19 10.24 23.52 -6.91
C TYR A 19 9.05 24.44 -7.08
N PHE A 20 8.96 25.13 -8.23
CA PHE A 20 7.90 26.12 -8.49
C PHE A 20 6.67 25.52 -9.21
N LYS A 21 6.73 24.25 -9.61
CA LYS A 21 5.67 23.62 -10.39
C LYS A 21 5.06 22.44 -9.61
N ASN A 22 3.75 22.29 -9.72
CA ASN A 22 3.06 21.11 -9.19
C ASN A 22 3.57 19.87 -9.93
N PRO A 23 4.24 18.93 -9.24
CA PRO A 23 4.85 17.76 -9.89
C PRO A 23 3.82 16.86 -10.57
N VAL A 24 2.61 16.78 -10.05
CA VAL A 24 1.53 15.97 -10.62
C VAL A 24 1.11 16.49 -12.00
N ILE A 25 1.01 17.83 -12.15
CA ILE A 25 0.68 18.46 -13.42
C ILE A 25 1.78 18.17 -14.45
N GLU A 26 3.04 18.32 -14.06
CA GLU A 26 4.17 18.03 -14.95
C GLU A 26 4.24 16.55 -15.35
N LEU A 27 4.02 15.64 -14.40
CA LEU A 27 4.00 14.21 -14.68
C LEU A 27 2.85 13.82 -15.64
N LYS A 28 1.67 14.44 -15.50
CA LYS A 28 0.55 14.25 -16.43
C LYS A 28 0.89 14.77 -17.84
N LYS A 29 1.43 16.01 -17.94
CA LYS A 29 1.85 16.59 -19.24
C LYS A 29 2.88 15.73 -19.96
N LYS A 30 3.85 15.19 -19.23
CA LYS A 30 4.89 14.29 -19.76
C LYS A 30 4.39 12.84 -19.95
N LYS A 31 3.11 12.56 -19.75
CA LYS A 31 2.52 11.22 -19.82
C LYS A 31 3.23 10.19 -18.93
N GLN A 32 3.83 10.64 -17.83
CA GLN A 32 4.49 9.75 -16.85
C GLN A 32 3.49 9.08 -15.91
N ILE A 33 2.34 9.74 -15.73
CA ILE A 33 1.20 9.20 -14.98
C ILE A 33 -0.08 9.38 -15.79
N THR A 34 -0.97 8.40 -15.72
CA THR A 34 -2.31 8.44 -16.32
C THR A 34 -3.35 8.16 -15.23
N LYS A 35 -4.31 9.07 -15.03
CA LYS A 35 -5.42 8.87 -14.11
C LYS A 35 -6.42 7.91 -14.77
N ILE A 36 -6.63 6.74 -14.19
CA ILE A 36 -7.62 5.76 -14.64
C ILE A 36 -8.97 6.06 -13.99
N ALA A 37 -8.96 6.35 -12.70
CA ALA A 37 -10.11 6.78 -11.90
C ALA A 37 -9.62 7.60 -10.71
N GLU A 38 -10.53 8.11 -9.89
CA GLU A 38 -10.17 8.79 -8.64
C GLU A 38 -9.33 7.86 -7.77
N GLY A 39 -8.17 8.35 -7.32
CA GLY A 39 -7.22 7.57 -6.50
C GLY A 39 -6.57 6.37 -7.19
N ILE A 40 -6.75 6.19 -8.51
CA ILE A 40 -6.18 5.06 -9.27
C ILE A 40 -5.40 5.60 -10.46
N PHE A 41 -4.08 5.32 -10.47
CA PHE A 41 -3.16 5.81 -11.48
C PHE A 41 -2.29 4.71 -12.09
N GLN A 42 -2.00 4.87 -13.36
CA GLN A 42 -0.95 4.15 -14.07
C GLN A 42 0.34 4.99 -14.06
N TYR A 43 1.47 4.35 -13.87
CA TYR A 43 2.80 4.95 -13.90
C TYR A 43 3.62 4.40 -15.05
N GLN A 44 4.42 5.26 -15.71
CA GLN A 44 5.31 4.85 -16.79
C GLN A 44 6.56 5.76 -16.89
N GLY A 45 7.46 5.42 -17.82
CA GLY A 45 8.64 6.23 -18.14
C GLY A 45 9.58 6.44 -16.95
N GLU A 46 10.14 7.65 -16.83
CA GLU A 46 11.12 7.98 -15.80
C GLU A 46 10.53 7.94 -14.38
N PHE A 47 9.28 8.34 -14.21
CA PHE A 47 8.63 8.25 -12.91
C PHE A 47 8.55 6.80 -12.40
N LEU A 48 8.19 5.86 -13.31
CA LEU A 48 8.19 4.43 -12.95
C LEU A 48 9.59 3.91 -12.65
N LYS A 49 10.62 4.38 -13.35
CA LYS A 49 12.02 4.00 -13.07
C LYS A 49 12.44 4.47 -11.67
N ILE A 50 12.13 5.72 -11.31
CA ILE A 50 12.40 6.25 -9.96
C ILE A 50 11.67 5.41 -8.90
N PHE A 51 10.40 5.13 -9.12
CA PHE A 51 9.59 4.32 -8.21
C PHE A 51 10.18 2.92 -7.98
N ARG A 52 10.60 2.26 -9.08
CA ARG A 52 11.24 0.94 -9.03
C ARG A 52 12.63 0.99 -8.37
N ALA A 53 13.42 2.02 -8.67
CA ALA A 53 14.73 2.21 -8.07
C ALA A 53 14.62 2.42 -6.55
N THR A 54 13.64 3.21 -6.10
CA THR A 54 13.35 3.39 -4.67
C THR A 54 12.97 2.06 -3.99
N ASN A 55 12.05 1.29 -4.61
CA ASN A 55 11.69 -0.02 -4.08
C ASN A 55 12.91 -0.97 -4.04
N LYS A 56 13.72 -0.98 -5.10
CA LYS A 56 14.94 -1.80 -5.13
C LYS A 56 15.93 -1.42 -4.05
N TYR A 57 16.14 -0.13 -3.80
CA TYR A 57 17.03 0.34 -2.73
C TYR A 57 16.62 -0.24 -1.37
N PHE A 58 15.34 -0.14 -1.01
CA PHE A 58 14.86 -0.68 0.27
C PHE A 58 14.79 -2.20 0.29
N PHE A 59 14.59 -2.86 -0.85
CA PHE A 59 14.73 -4.30 -0.98
C PHE A 59 16.17 -4.75 -0.71
N ASP A 60 17.14 -4.16 -1.39
CA ASP A 60 18.56 -4.48 -1.23
C ASP A 60 19.04 -4.19 0.20
N LEU A 61 18.53 -3.13 0.82
CA LEU A 61 18.77 -2.82 2.22
C LEU A 61 18.25 -3.94 3.14
N ALA A 62 17.03 -4.40 2.91
CA ALA A 62 16.42 -5.47 3.70
C ALA A 62 17.19 -6.79 3.55
N ILE A 63 17.50 -7.19 2.33
CA ILE A 63 18.15 -8.48 2.04
C ILE A 63 19.63 -8.45 2.41
N ASN A 64 20.37 -7.45 1.93
CA ASN A 64 21.83 -7.46 2.05
C ASN A 64 22.31 -7.05 3.44
N LYS A 65 21.72 -5.99 4.01
CA LYS A 65 22.13 -5.48 5.30
C LYS A 65 21.45 -6.22 6.46
N TYR A 66 20.14 -6.39 6.39
CA TYR A 66 19.35 -6.95 7.49
C TYR A 66 19.10 -8.44 7.37
N LYS A 67 19.50 -9.08 6.27
CA LYS A 67 19.29 -10.53 6.03
C LYS A 67 17.82 -10.93 6.18
N ALA A 68 16.91 -10.06 5.72
CA ALA A 68 15.50 -10.29 5.79
C ALA A 68 15.07 -11.47 4.90
N ILE A 69 14.07 -12.19 5.35
CA ILE A 69 13.37 -13.20 4.56
C ILE A 69 12.37 -12.45 3.68
N ASP A 70 12.48 -12.60 2.36
CA ASP A 70 11.53 -12.01 1.42
C ASP A 70 10.24 -12.84 1.36
N GLN A 71 9.10 -12.17 1.33
CA GLN A 71 7.79 -12.80 1.30
C GLN A 71 6.94 -12.23 0.17
N GLU A 72 6.28 -13.11 -0.58
CA GLU A 72 5.20 -12.75 -1.50
C GLU A 72 3.86 -13.07 -0.84
N ASN A 73 2.96 -12.10 -0.81
CA ASN A 73 1.70 -12.17 -0.09
C ASN A 73 0.51 -11.98 -1.03
N PRO A 74 -0.63 -12.65 -0.78
CA PRO A 74 -1.86 -12.41 -1.53
C PRO A 74 -2.40 -11.01 -1.27
N VAL A 75 -3.12 -10.45 -2.26
CA VAL A 75 -3.83 -9.17 -2.13
C VAL A 75 -5.26 -9.34 -1.61
N LEU A 76 -5.75 -10.57 -1.58
CA LEU A 76 -7.09 -10.93 -1.09
C LEU A 76 -7.01 -11.42 0.33
N TRP A 77 -7.80 -10.80 1.20
CA TRP A 77 -7.93 -11.21 2.59
C TRP A 77 -9.31 -11.79 2.87
N PRO A 78 -9.40 -12.95 3.56
CA PRO A 78 -10.65 -13.39 4.15
C PRO A 78 -11.19 -12.34 5.12
N LEU A 79 -12.50 -12.16 5.18
CA LEU A 79 -13.11 -11.21 6.12
C LEU A 79 -12.80 -11.52 7.58
N ASP A 80 -12.59 -12.80 7.92
CA ASP A 80 -12.16 -13.22 9.25
C ASP A 80 -10.80 -12.64 9.67
N LEU A 81 -9.90 -12.41 8.70
CA LEU A 81 -8.62 -11.76 8.99
C LEU A 81 -8.83 -10.32 9.43
N TYR A 82 -9.70 -9.57 8.76
CA TYR A 82 -10.03 -8.20 9.16
C TYR A 82 -10.59 -8.14 10.59
N ASN A 83 -11.44 -9.12 10.95
CA ASN A 83 -11.98 -9.20 12.30
C ASN A 83 -10.90 -9.52 13.34
N LYS A 84 -10.01 -10.47 13.06
CA LYS A 84 -8.90 -10.85 13.96
C LYS A 84 -7.96 -9.71 14.31
N ILE A 85 -7.73 -8.78 13.37
CA ILE A 85 -6.86 -7.61 13.57
C ILE A 85 -7.63 -6.35 13.97
N ASN A 86 -8.90 -6.49 14.37
CA ASN A 86 -9.82 -5.41 14.75
C ASN A 86 -10.02 -4.32 13.67
N TYR A 87 -9.75 -4.64 12.42
CA TYR A 87 -9.82 -3.64 11.34
C TYR A 87 -11.24 -3.13 11.09
N PHE A 88 -12.27 -3.98 11.32
CA PHE A 88 -13.66 -3.56 11.24
C PHE A 88 -14.03 -2.51 12.30
N SER A 89 -13.38 -2.54 13.45
CA SER A 89 -13.61 -1.58 14.53
C SER A 89 -12.80 -0.31 14.35
N ASP A 90 -11.52 -0.44 13.94
CA ASP A 90 -10.56 0.66 13.95
C ASP A 90 -10.57 1.48 12.66
N PHE A 91 -10.76 0.81 11.51
CA PHE A 91 -10.68 1.43 10.18
C PHE A 91 -11.77 0.97 9.21
N PRO A 92 -13.05 0.86 9.61
CA PRO A 92 -14.12 0.29 8.77
C PRO A 92 -14.29 1.06 7.44
N GLN A 93 -14.00 2.36 7.43
CA GLN A 93 -14.12 3.24 6.28
C GLN A 93 -13.07 2.98 5.18
N GLN A 94 -12.01 2.24 5.49
CA GLN A 94 -10.94 1.97 4.52
C GLN A 94 -11.12 0.64 3.78
N ILE A 95 -12.08 -0.18 4.19
CA ILE A 95 -12.23 -1.55 3.68
C ILE A 95 -12.88 -1.56 2.32
N LEU A 96 -12.23 -2.20 1.36
CA LEU A 96 -12.78 -2.52 0.05
C LEU A 96 -13.11 -4.01 -0.02
N MET A 97 -14.39 -4.34 0.02
CA MET A 97 -14.89 -5.71 -0.12
C MET A 97 -15.06 -6.07 -1.59
N ILE A 98 -14.79 -7.32 -1.93
CA ILE A 98 -14.94 -7.86 -3.27
C ILE A 98 -15.98 -8.97 -3.28
N SER A 99 -16.75 -9.03 -4.34
CA SER A 99 -17.74 -10.08 -4.55
C SER A 99 -17.75 -10.55 -5.99
N GLY A 100 -17.92 -11.86 -6.18
CA GLY A 100 -18.10 -12.46 -7.49
C GLY A 100 -19.57 -12.65 -7.85
N LEU A 101 -19.87 -12.82 -9.11
CA LEU A 101 -21.23 -13.19 -9.56
C LEU A 101 -21.68 -14.50 -8.91
N LYS A 102 -22.99 -14.60 -8.64
CA LYS A 102 -23.61 -15.86 -8.21
C LYS A 102 -23.34 -16.94 -9.25
N LYS A 103 -22.80 -18.08 -8.79
CA LYS A 103 -22.33 -19.19 -9.64
C LYS A 103 -23.49 -20.00 -10.20
N ASN A 104 -24.27 -19.42 -11.14
CA ASN A 104 -25.21 -20.18 -11.95
C ASN A 104 -25.28 -19.64 -13.38
N TYR A 105 -25.50 -20.57 -14.33
CA TYR A 105 -25.51 -20.23 -15.75
C TYR A 105 -26.59 -19.20 -16.14
N LYS A 106 -27.77 -19.28 -15.53
CA LYS A 106 -28.87 -18.34 -15.79
C LYS A 106 -28.46 -16.91 -15.41
N ASN A 107 -27.78 -16.74 -14.25
CA ASN A 107 -27.28 -15.44 -13.80
C ASN A 107 -26.17 -14.89 -14.71
N TYR A 108 -25.24 -15.74 -15.15
CA TYR A 108 -24.20 -15.34 -16.10
C TYR A 108 -24.77 -14.87 -17.43
N LYS A 109 -25.71 -15.66 -17.99
CA LYS A 109 -26.38 -15.31 -19.26
C LYS A 109 -27.22 -14.02 -19.14
N PHE A 110 -27.93 -13.85 -18.03
CA PHE A 110 -28.69 -12.63 -17.76
C PHE A 110 -27.75 -11.42 -17.62
N PHE A 111 -26.68 -11.56 -16.82
CA PHE A 111 -25.73 -10.49 -16.59
C PHE A 111 -25.03 -10.06 -17.88
N SER A 112 -24.57 -11.02 -18.68
CA SER A 112 -23.95 -10.75 -19.99
C SER A 112 -24.89 -10.02 -20.94
N ARG A 113 -26.15 -10.48 -21.07
CA ARG A 113 -27.14 -9.83 -21.95
C ARG A 113 -27.51 -8.42 -21.49
N LYS A 114 -27.66 -8.22 -20.18
CA LYS A 114 -28.12 -6.95 -19.63
C LYS A 114 -27.01 -5.90 -19.59
N TYR A 115 -25.79 -6.30 -19.33
CA TYR A 115 -24.67 -5.38 -19.06
C TYR A 115 -23.51 -5.48 -20.06
N GLY A 116 -23.40 -6.57 -20.81
CA GLY A 116 -22.39 -6.72 -21.86
C GLY A 116 -22.53 -5.63 -22.94
N GLY A 117 -21.41 -5.05 -23.34
CA GLY A 117 -21.37 -4.00 -24.37
C GLY A 117 -21.91 -2.64 -23.97
N LYS A 118 -22.36 -2.43 -22.73
CA LYS A 118 -22.84 -1.12 -22.27
C LYS A 118 -21.69 -0.15 -22.02
N LYS A 119 -21.79 1.06 -22.59
CA LYS A 119 -20.78 2.12 -22.48
C LYS A 119 -20.68 2.77 -21.09
N LYS A 120 -21.69 2.64 -20.23
CA LYS A 120 -21.72 3.26 -18.88
C LYS A 120 -22.31 2.29 -17.86
N PHE A 121 -21.58 2.10 -16.75
CA PHE A 121 -21.98 1.27 -15.61
C PHE A 121 -22.46 2.07 -14.39
N LYS A 122 -22.91 3.32 -14.60
CA LYS A 122 -23.42 4.12 -13.48
C LYS A 122 -24.82 3.64 -13.06
N ASN A 123 -25.04 3.56 -11.74
CA ASN A 123 -26.34 3.28 -11.10
C ASN A 123 -26.94 1.88 -11.35
N ILE A 124 -26.10 0.87 -11.52
CA ILE A 124 -26.56 -0.51 -11.64
C ILE A 124 -26.73 -1.11 -10.24
N LYS A 125 -27.94 -1.49 -9.86
CA LYS A 125 -28.19 -2.30 -8.65
C LYS A 125 -27.71 -3.73 -8.92
N LEU A 126 -26.45 -4.00 -8.56
CA LEU A 126 -25.80 -5.26 -8.84
C LEU A 126 -25.99 -6.31 -7.73
N SER A 127 -26.49 -5.90 -6.55
CA SER A 127 -26.57 -6.75 -5.33
C SER A 127 -27.25 -8.10 -5.56
N ASN A 128 -28.31 -8.15 -6.38
CA ASN A 128 -29.04 -9.39 -6.64
C ASN A 128 -28.28 -10.42 -7.48
N HIS A 129 -27.22 -10.00 -8.16
CA HIS A 129 -26.43 -10.84 -9.06
C HIS A 129 -25.11 -11.31 -8.45
N PHE A 130 -24.70 -10.71 -7.34
CA PHE A 130 -23.44 -10.99 -6.68
C PHE A 130 -23.65 -11.89 -5.46
N ARG A 131 -22.61 -12.65 -5.11
CA ARG A 131 -22.53 -13.39 -3.85
C ARG A 131 -22.26 -12.43 -2.70
N ASN A 132 -22.51 -12.86 -1.48
CA ASN A 132 -21.97 -12.15 -0.32
C ASN A 132 -20.44 -12.08 -0.42
N SER A 133 -19.87 -11.00 0.05
CA SER A 133 -18.41 -10.86 0.11
C SER A 133 -17.86 -11.84 1.14
N GLU A 134 -16.85 -12.59 0.73
CA GLU A 134 -16.05 -13.47 1.59
C GLU A 134 -14.63 -12.92 1.77
N TYR A 135 -14.26 -11.97 0.91
CA TYR A 135 -12.92 -11.40 0.82
C TYR A 135 -12.97 -9.87 0.71
N GLY A 136 -11.91 -9.25 1.19
CA GLY A 136 -11.59 -7.85 0.92
C GLY A 136 -10.21 -7.72 0.28
N LEU A 137 -9.87 -6.51 -0.12
CA LEU A 137 -8.54 -6.15 -0.64
C LEU A 137 -7.65 -5.73 0.52
N GLN A 138 -6.43 -6.27 0.61
CA GLN A 138 -5.52 -5.97 1.72
C GLN A 138 -5.31 -4.47 1.90
N SER A 139 -5.36 -4.03 3.16
CA SER A 139 -5.19 -2.63 3.56
C SER A 139 -3.78 -2.32 4.06
N ALA A 140 -3.00 -3.36 4.39
CA ALA A 140 -1.59 -3.28 4.75
C ALA A 140 -0.86 -4.57 4.37
N VAL A 141 0.42 -4.50 4.07
CA VAL A 141 1.18 -5.69 3.64
C VAL A 141 1.72 -6.49 4.83
N CYS A 142 1.96 -5.84 5.97
CA CYS A 142 2.51 -6.48 7.18
C CYS A 142 1.57 -7.51 7.82
N ASP A 143 0.26 -7.33 7.69
CA ASP A 143 -0.72 -8.20 8.35
C ASP A 143 -0.66 -9.65 7.84
N ASN A 144 -0.30 -9.85 6.57
CA ASN A 144 -0.04 -11.19 6.03
C ASN A 144 1.13 -11.89 6.76
N CYS A 145 2.19 -11.13 7.08
CA CYS A 145 3.31 -11.66 7.83
C CYS A 145 2.89 -12.07 9.24
N TYR A 146 2.16 -11.21 9.95
CA TYR A 146 1.68 -11.54 11.30
C TYR A 146 0.71 -12.73 11.29
N TYR A 147 -0.14 -12.82 10.28
CA TYR A 147 -1.02 -13.97 10.11
C TYR A 147 -0.24 -15.27 9.89
N ALA A 148 0.78 -15.26 9.04
CA ALA A 148 1.63 -16.42 8.80
C ALA A 148 2.44 -16.86 10.03
N LEU A 149 2.71 -15.92 10.93
CA LEU A 149 3.48 -16.15 12.16
C LEU A 149 2.61 -16.46 13.38
N GLN A 150 1.27 -16.42 13.27
CA GLN A 150 0.38 -16.70 14.39
C GLN A 150 0.60 -18.13 14.92
N ASN A 151 0.56 -18.28 16.24
CA ASN A 151 0.76 -19.55 16.93
C ASN A 151 2.15 -20.21 16.77
N LEU A 152 3.09 -19.53 16.12
CA LEU A 152 4.47 -20.01 16.05
C LEU A 152 5.26 -19.57 17.30
N LYS A 153 6.07 -20.47 17.83
CA LYS A 153 7.07 -20.11 18.84
C LYS A 153 8.32 -19.57 18.14
N PHE A 154 8.72 -18.35 18.51
CA PHE A 154 9.92 -17.74 17.97
C PHE A 154 11.11 -18.03 18.89
N TYR A 155 12.10 -18.74 18.35
CA TYR A 155 13.35 -19.01 19.04
C TYR A 155 14.50 -18.13 18.56
N LYS A 156 14.25 -17.34 17.49
CA LYS A 156 15.28 -16.52 16.83
C LYS A 156 14.69 -15.19 16.36
N ASN A 157 15.43 -14.13 16.65
CA ASN A 157 15.14 -12.81 16.09
C ASN A 157 15.20 -12.86 14.56
N THR A 158 14.16 -12.43 13.89
CA THR A 158 13.99 -12.57 12.44
C THR A 158 13.46 -11.28 11.83
N ILE A 159 13.92 -10.98 10.64
CA ILE A 159 13.46 -9.83 9.84
C ILE A 159 12.80 -10.37 8.56
N TYR A 160 11.68 -9.80 8.21
CA TYR A 160 10.95 -10.10 6.97
C TYR A 160 10.83 -8.84 6.14
N THR A 161 10.71 -9.00 4.83
CA THR A 161 10.34 -7.91 3.93
C THR A 161 9.32 -8.41 2.92
N THR A 162 8.41 -7.52 2.54
CA THR A 162 7.41 -7.80 1.51
C THR A 162 7.10 -6.52 0.73
N TYR A 163 6.70 -6.68 -0.52
CA TYR A 163 6.25 -5.59 -1.37
C TYR A 163 4.96 -6.00 -2.07
N ASN A 164 3.91 -5.22 -1.92
CA ASN A 164 2.66 -5.53 -2.59
C ASN A 164 1.80 -4.28 -2.84
N LYS A 165 0.71 -4.46 -3.58
CA LYS A 165 -0.36 -3.48 -3.72
C LYS A 165 -1.21 -3.47 -2.45
N VAL A 166 -1.59 -2.27 -2.03
CA VAL A 166 -2.47 -1.99 -0.90
C VAL A 166 -3.66 -1.19 -1.40
N PHE A 167 -4.80 -1.39 -0.77
CA PHE A 167 -6.06 -0.80 -1.18
C PHE A 167 -6.78 -0.23 0.04
N ARG A 168 -7.17 1.05 -0.04
CA ARG A 168 -7.93 1.75 1.00
C ARG A 168 -8.97 2.65 0.38
N ASP A 169 -10.20 2.62 0.89
CA ASP A 169 -11.24 3.56 0.46
C ASP A 169 -10.99 4.95 1.08
N GLU A 170 -10.00 5.63 0.55
CA GLU A 170 -9.61 6.97 1.01
C GLU A 170 -10.58 8.00 0.42
N LYS A 171 -11.40 8.62 1.29
CA LYS A 171 -12.33 9.70 0.90
C LYS A 171 -11.63 11.05 1.00
N SER A 172 -10.72 11.38 0.11
CA SER A 172 -10.03 12.66 0.16
C SER A 172 -9.60 13.15 -1.23
N ASN A 173 -9.03 14.35 -1.26
CA ASN A 173 -8.56 14.99 -2.46
C ASN A 173 -7.46 14.16 -3.16
N PHE A 174 -7.81 13.48 -4.25
CA PHE A 174 -6.92 12.63 -5.02
C PHE A 174 -6.06 13.39 -6.05
N ASP A 175 -6.10 14.71 -6.04
CA ASP A 175 -5.44 15.50 -7.09
C ASP A 175 -3.92 15.50 -7.00
N ASN A 176 -3.36 15.27 -5.82
CA ASN A 176 -1.93 15.41 -5.52
C ASN A 176 -1.15 14.09 -5.40
N LEU A 177 -1.71 12.93 -5.68
CA LEU A 177 -1.11 11.61 -5.40
C LEU A 177 -0.82 11.34 -3.91
N ASP A 178 -1.29 12.17 -3.00
CA ASP A 178 -1.05 12.02 -1.55
C ASP A 178 -1.93 10.94 -0.94
N ARG A 179 -3.10 10.74 -1.52
CA ARG A 179 -4.07 9.73 -1.12
C ARG A 179 -4.52 8.95 -2.33
N LEU A 180 -4.37 7.65 -2.27
CA LEU A 180 -4.66 6.73 -3.38
C LEU A 180 -5.51 5.58 -2.87
N ILE A 181 -6.47 5.14 -3.71
CA ILE A 181 -7.25 3.92 -3.44
C ILE A 181 -6.38 2.68 -3.67
N SER A 182 -5.46 2.74 -4.64
CA SER A 182 -4.52 1.66 -4.93
C SER A 182 -3.10 2.20 -5.00
N PHE A 183 -2.24 1.71 -4.12
CA PHE A 183 -0.83 2.10 -4.05
C PHE A 183 0.06 0.91 -3.70
N SER A 184 1.36 1.09 -3.71
CA SER A 184 2.31 0.02 -3.39
C SER A 184 3.05 0.36 -2.11
N VAL A 185 3.28 -0.65 -1.30
CA VAL A 185 4.02 -0.55 -0.05
C VAL A 185 5.10 -1.62 -0.01
N ARG A 186 6.29 -1.25 0.46
CA ARG A 186 7.30 -2.19 0.92
C ARG A 186 7.47 -2.03 2.41
N ASP A 187 7.34 -3.11 3.13
CA ASP A 187 7.57 -3.18 4.56
C ASP A 187 8.84 -3.97 4.87
N ILE A 188 9.52 -3.57 5.94
CA ILE A 188 10.58 -4.32 6.59
C ILE A 188 10.12 -4.54 8.02
N MET A 189 9.79 -5.78 8.34
CA MET A 189 9.20 -6.17 9.62
C MET A 189 10.24 -6.92 10.46
N PHE A 190 10.35 -6.60 11.72
CA PHE A 190 11.27 -7.28 12.63
C PHE A 190 10.52 -7.87 13.81
N VAL A 191 10.75 -9.15 14.02
CA VAL A 191 10.10 -9.98 15.03
C VAL A 191 11.18 -10.57 15.93
N GLY A 192 11.07 -10.36 17.25
CA GLY A 192 12.03 -10.82 18.20
C GLY A 192 11.87 -10.18 19.58
N ASP A 193 12.92 -10.27 20.40
CA ASP A 193 12.93 -9.63 21.70
C ASP A 193 12.96 -8.08 21.59
N LYS A 194 12.55 -7.41 22.66
CA LYS A 194 12.46 -5.95 22.72
C LYS A 194 13.79 -5.26 22.36
N LYS A 195 14.92 -5.79 22.85
CA LYS A 195 16.24 -5.19 22.60
C LYS A 195 16.61 -5.24 21.12
N PHE A 196 16.36 -6.37 20.47
CA PHE A 196 16.56 -6.54 19.04
C PHE A 196 15.66 -5.59 18.24
N VAL A 197 14.35 -5.56 18.52
CA VAL A 197 13.40 -4.72 17.79
C VAL A 197 13.79 -3.25 17.87
N LEU A 198 14.12 -2.75 19.05
CA LEU A 198 14.54 -1.35 19.24
C LEU A 198 15.84 -1.04 18.50
N LYS A 199 16.83 -1.94 18.56
CA LYS A 199 18.11 -1.78 17.85
C LYS A 199 17.90 -1.69 16.34
N ILE A 200 17.16 -2.62 15.75
CA ILE A 200 16.91 -2.63 14.29
C ILE A 200 16.10 -1.43 13.85
N ARG A 201 15.10 -0.99 14.64
CA ARG A 201 14.36 0.24 14.38
C ARG A 201 15.31 1.44 14.25
N ASP A 202 16.20 1.62 15.19
CA ASP A 202 17.12 2.76 15.21
C ASP A 202 18.15 2.70 14.06
N GLU A 203 18.60 1.51 13.68
CA GLU A 203 19.45 1.30 12.52
C GLU A 203 18.71 1.58 11.21
N LEU A 204 17.45 1.17 11.11
CA LEU A 204 16.61 1.44 9.93
C LEU A 204 16.36 2.95 9.77
N ILE A 205 16.06 3.67 10.85
CA ILE A 205 15.92 5.12 10.84
C ILE A 205 17.21 5.79 10.31
N LYS A 206 18.39 5.35 10.74
CA LYS A 206 19.67 5.85 10.21
C LYS A 206 19.80 5.59 8.71
N SER A 207 19.39 4.42 8.24
CA SER A 207 19.42 4.06 6.81
C SER A 207 18.44 4.90 5.98
N ILE A 208 17.25 5.19 6.52
CA ILE A 208 16.26 6.09 5.90
C ILE A 208 16.81 7.51 5.80
N LYS A 209 17.41 8.03 6.88
CA LYS A 209 18.07 9.35 6.88
C LYS A 209 19.14 9.43 5.78
N LYS A 210 19.98 8.39 5.66
CA LYS A 210 20.99 8.31 4.60
C LYS A 210 20.36 8.33 3.20
N PHE A 211 19.27 7.60 2.98
CA PHE A 211 18.54 7.61 1.70
C PHE A 211 18.08 9.03 1.32
N PHE A 212 17.43 9.74 2.23
CA PHE A 212 16.98 11.09 1.97
C PHE A 212 18.14 12.06 1.75
N SER A 213 19.24 11.93 2.49
CA SER A 213 20.45 12.74 2.30
C SER A 213 21.07 12.56 0.92
N ILE A 214 21.16 11.32 0.44
CA ILE A 214 21.70 11.02 -0.89
C ILE A 214 20.76 11.50 -2.01
N SER A 215 19.47 11.29 -1.85
CA SER A 215 18.45 11.67 -2.85
C SER A 215 18.16 13.16 -2.86
N LYS A 216 18.66 13.93 -1.89
CA LYS A 216 18.43 15.38 -1.73
C LYS A 216 16.94 15.77 -1.71
N LEU A 217 16.11 14.89 -1.16
CA LEU A 217 14.68 15.13 -0.99
C LEU A 217 14.40 15.86 0.32
N ASN A 218 13.38 16.72 0.32
CA ASN A 218 12.86 17.31 1.56
C ASN A 218 12.23 16.20 2.40
N CYS A 219 12.60 16.13 3.66
CA CYS A 219 12.12 15.11 4.57
C CYS A 219 12.09 15.59 6.01
N THR A 220 11.06 15.18 6.72
CA THR A 220 10.93 15.27 8.19
C THR A 220 10.65 13.87 8.72
N ILE A 221 11.42 13.42 9.71
CA ILE A 221 11.25 12.12 10.36
C ILE A 221 11.03 12.34 11.85
#